data_983052e20006b10562fc5031b66fe869
#
_entry.id   983052e20006b10562fc5031b66fe869
#
_cell.length_a   1.000
_cell.length_b   1.000
_cell.length_c   1.000
_cell.angle_alpha   90.00
_cell.angle_beta   90.00
_cell.angle_gamma   90.00
#
_symmetry.space_group_name_H-M   'P 1'
#
loop_
_entity.id
_entity.type
_entity.pdbx_description
1 polymer ?
#
loop_
_entity_poly.entity_id
_entity_poly.type
_entity_poly.pdbx_seq_one_letter_code
_entity_poly.pdbx_strand_id
1 'polypeptide(L)'
;LAHNGNLVNTVKLRDELVKDSINLVTTTDSEMIAYAIAQEVGAGLDWLDGAIKAFHRCEGAFSLVVGTPVGIMGVRDPNGIRPLVIGTIGSNPVRYVLS
;
A
#
# COMPACT_ATOMS: atom_id res chain seq x y z
N LEU A 1 2.43 6.66 4.09
CA LEU A 1 1.46 5.56 4.03
C LEU A 1 0.80 5.41 5.39
N ALA A 2 -0.51 5.32 5.40
CA ALA A 2 -1.31 4.95 6.56
C ALA A 2 -1.92 3.56 6.33
N HIS A 3 -1.88 2.69 7.34
CA HIS A 3 -2.28 1.30 7.23
C HIS A 3 -3.16 0.89 8.41
N ASN A 4 -4.26 0.23 8.11
CA ASN A 4 -5.11 -0.43 9.09
C ASN A 4 -5.31 -1.89 8.67
N GLY A 5 -4.92 -2.82 9.53
CA GLY A 5 -5.01 -4.25 9.28
C GLY A 5 -3.73 -4.99 9.60
N ASN A 6 -3.66 -6.22 9.12
CA ASN A 6 -2.48 -7.07 9.30
C ASN A 6 -2.27 -7.93 8.05
N LEU A 7 -1.01 -8.12 7.67
CA LEU A 7 -0.61 -9.14 6.71
C LEU A 7 -0.41 -10.48 7.42
N VAL A 8 -0.76 -11.56 6.77
CA VAL A 8 -0.54 -12.93 7.28
C VAL A 8 0.71 -13.58 6.70
N ASN A 9 1.28 -13.01 5.64
CA ASN A 9 2.47 -13.52 4.97
C ASN A 9 3.72 -12.65 5.19
N THR A 10 3.82 -12.01 6.35
CA THR A 10 4.91 -11.06 6.68
C THR A 10 6.30 -11.68 6.57
N VAL A 11 6.47 -12.92 7.04
CA VAL A 11 7.76 -13.62 6.98
C VAL A 11 8.23 -13.80 5.53
N LYS A 12 7.35 -14.31 4.68
CA LYS A 12 7.63 -14.52 3.27
C LYS A 12 7.98 -13.21 2.55
N LEU A 13 7.15 -12.18 2.73
CA LEU A 13 7.36 -10.89 2.10
C LEU A 13 8.66 -10.24 2.59
N ARG A 14 8.94 -10.32 3.90
CA ARG A 14 10.18 -9.85 4.48
C ARG A 14 11.40 -10.53 3.86
N ASP A 15 11.37 -11.86 3.78
CA ASP A 15 12.48 -12.65 3.22
C ASP A 15 12.75 -12.27 1.75
N GLU A 16 11.69 -12.07 0.96
CA GLU A 16 11.82 -11.62 -0.43
C GLU A 16 12.47 -10.25 -0.52
N LEU A 17 12.03 -9.28 0.29
CA LEU A 17 12.59 -7.93 0.29
C LEU A 17 14.07 -7.92 0.73
N VAL A 18 14.40 -8.65 1.79
CA VAL A 18 15.79 -8.76 2.27
C VAL A 18 16.69 -9.44 1.23
N LYS A 19 16.20 -10.47 0.55
CA LYS A 19 16.92 -11.14 -0.54
C LYS A 19 17.24 -10.19 -1.69
N ASP A 20 16.36 -9.24 -1.96
CA ASP A 20 16.54 -8.18 -2.96
C ASP A 20 17.32 -6.97 -2.43
N SER A 21 18.04 -7.14 -1.33
CA SER A 21 18.90 -6.12 -0.70
C SER A 21 18.15 -4.93 -0.11
N ILE A 22 16.87 -5.08 0.21
CA ILE A 22 16.11 -4.07 0.94
C ILE A 22 16.44 -4.15 2.43
N ASN A 23 16.91 -3.05 2.99
CA ASN A 23 17.23 -2.96 4.41
C ASN A 23 15.99 -2.51 5.20
N LEU A 24 15.29 -3.45 5.81
CA LEU A 24 14.14 -3.18 6.67
C LEU A 24 14.61 -2.74 8.06
N VAL A 25 14.12 -1.62 8.52
CA VAL A 25 14.49 -1.02 9.82
C VAL A 25 13.55 -1.45 10.94
N THR A 26 12.27 -1.67 10.62
CA THR A 26 11.24 -2.06 11.57
C THR A 26 10.70 -3.47 11.27
N THR A 27 9.75 -3.90 12.10
CA THR A 27 9.00 -5.16 11.90
C THR A 27 7.57 -4.90 11.45
N THR A 28 7.24 -3.65 11.08
CA THR A 28 5.87 -3.28 10.73
C THR A 28 5.50 -3.70 9.32
N ASP A 29 4.26 -4.13 9.13
CA ASP A 29 3.70 -4.46 7.82
C ASP A 29 3.73 -3.25 6.89
N SER A 30 3.52 -2.06 7.45
CA SER A 30 3.52 -0.79 6.70
C SER A 30 4.85 -0.53 5.99
N GLU A 31 5.97 -0.81 6.64
CA GLU A 31 7.30 -0.67 6.03
C GLU A 31 7.48 -1.65 4.87
N MET A 32 7.10 -2.90 5.07
CA MET A 32 7.20 -3.92 4.01
C MET A 32 6.33 -3.58 2.80
N ILE A 33 5.11 -3.09 3.03
CA ILE A 33 4.22 -2.65 1.95
C ILE A 33 4.83 -1.47 1.19
N ALA A 34 5.36 -0.49 1.90
CA ALA A 34 5.98 0.68 1.28
C ALA A 34 7.18 0.30 0.39
N TYR A 35 8.04 -0.58 0.87
CA TYR A 35 9.17 -1.08 0.08
C TYR A 35 8.75 -1.96 -1.09
N ALA A 36 7.71 -2.78 -0.93
CA ALA A 36 7.18 -3.58 -2.04
C ALA A 36 6.68 -2.67 -3.18
N ILE A 37 5.96 -1.59 -2.86
CA ILE A 37 5.54 -0.60 -3.86
C ILE A 37 6.75 0.09 -4.49
N ALA A 38 7.69 0.57 -3.68
CA ALA A 38 8.89 1.26 -4.16
C ALA A 38 9.73 0.38 -5.08
N GLN A 39 9.81 -0.92 -4.80
CA GLN A 39 10.52 -1.90 -5.62
C GLN A 39 9.90 -2.03 -7.02
N GLU A 40 8.57 -2.13 -7.10
CA GLU A 40 7.87 -2.26 -8.38
C GLU A 40 7.94 -0.96 -9.21
N VAL A 41 7.82 0.19 -8.56
CA VAL A 41 7.99 1.49 -9.23
C VAL A 41 9.44 1.70 -9.68
N GLY A 42 10.40 1.31 -8.86
CA GLY A 42 11.82 1.34 -9.22
C GLY A 42 12.18 0.42 -10.38
N ALA A 43 11.40 -0.64 -10.60
CA ALA A 43 11.53 -1.54 -11.76
C ALA A 43 10.91 -0.98 -13.06
N GLY A 44 10.31 0.22 -13.03
CA GLY A 44 9.82 0.93 -14.20
C GLY A 44 8.30 1.05 -14.32
N LEU A 45 7.53 0.52 -13.38
CA LEU A 45 6.07 0.68 -13.36
C LEU A 45 5.68 2.07 -12.87
N ASP A 46 4.54 2.59 -13.33
CA ASP A 46 3.94 3.77 -12.72
C ASP A 46 3.42 3.45 -11.30
N TRP A 47 3.02 4.48 -10.56
CA TRP A 47 2.60 4.33 -9.17
C TRP A 47 1.37 3.44 -8.99
N LEU A 48 0.42 3.48 -9.92
CA LEU A 48 -0.79 2.67 -9.82
C LEU A 48 -0.49 1.20 -10.12
N ASP A 49 0.17 0.92 -11.23
CA ASP A 49 0.52 -0.45 -11.63
C ASP A 49 1.53 -1.07 -10.66
N GLY A 50 2.50 -0.28 -10.18
CA GLY A 50 3.45 -0.71 -9.16
C GLY A 50 2.76 -1.08 -7.84
N ALA A 51 1.80 -0.28 -7.40
CA ALA A 51 1.00 -0.58 -6.22
C ALA A 51 0.17 -1.85 -6.41
N ILE A 52 -0.54 -1.99 -7.52
CA ILE A 52 -1.35 -3.18 -7.83
C ILE A 52 -0.47 -4.45 -7.78
N LYS A 53 0.69 -4.41 -8.42
CA LYS A 53 1.61 -5.55 -8.43
C LYS A 53 2.16 -5.86 -7.04
N ALA A 54 2.52 -4.85 -6.26
CA ALA A 54 2.97 -5.01 -4.88
C ALA A 54 1.88 -5.66 -4.00
N PHE A 55 0.62 -5.24 -4.16
CA PHE A 55 -0.48 -5.78 -3.37
C PHE A 55 -0.81 -7.23 -3.69
N HIS A 56 -0.53 -7.71 -4.89
CA HIS A 56 -0.65 -9.14 -5.20
C HIS A 56 0.34 -10.01 -4.40
N ARG A 57 1.37 -9.40 -3.82
CA ARG A 57 2.32 -10.06 -2.92
C ARG A 57 1.87 -10.03 -1.45
N CYS A 58 0.85 -9.25 -1.12
CA CYS A 58 0.35 -9.06 0.22
C CYS A 58 -0.87 -9.94 0.47
N GLU A 59 -0.84 -10.73 1.54
CA GLU A 59 -1.96 -11.55 1.98
C GLU A 59 -2.45 -11.10 3.34
N GLY A 60 -3.76 -10.95 3.50
CA GLY A 60 -4.36 -10.55 4.76
C GLY A 60 -5.52 -9.58 4.59
N ALA A 61 -5.91 -8.96 5.70
CA ALA A 61 -6.96 -7.95 5.75
C ALA A 61 -6.32 -6.57 5.96
N PHE A 62 -6.48 -5.68 4.98
CA PHE A 62 -5.87 -4.36 5.06
C PHE A 62 -6.67 -3.28 4.33
N SER A 63 -6.56 -2.07 4.82
CA SER A 63 -6.88 -0.84 4.10
C SER A 63 -5.73 0.15 4.24
N LEU A 64 -5.43 0.86 3.16
CA LEU A 64 -4.27 1.73 3.06
C LEU A 64 -4.64 3.06 2.43
N VAL A 65 -3.98 4.10 2.89
CA VAL A 65 -3.89 5.38 2.19
C VAL A 65 -2.43 5.67 1.91
N VAL A 66 -2.09 5.82 0.65
CA VAL A 66 -0.70 6.00 0.19
C VAL A 66 -0.58 7.33 -0.52
N GLY A 67 0.27 8.21 0.00
CA GLY A 67 0.68 9.44 -0.68
C GLY A 67 1.82 9.13 -1.65
N THR A 68 1.70 9.64 -2.88
CA THR A 68 2.72 9.52 -3.94
C THR A 68 3.00 10.88 -4.54
N PRO A 69 4.08 11.04 -5.33
CA PRO A 69 4.36 12.29 -6.05
C PRO A 69 3.26 12.70 -7.03
N VAL A 70 2.41 11.77 -7.45
CA VAL A 70 1.35 12.03 -8.46
C VAL A 70 -0.06 12.07 -7.86
N GLY A 71 -0.20 11.80 -6.56
CA GLY A 71 -1.51 11.84 -5.91
C GLY A 71 -1.63 10.92 -4.70
N ILE A 72 -2.86 10.72 -4.25
CA ILE A 72 -3.18 9.87 -3.11
C ILE A 72 -3.96 8.65 -3.62
N MET A 73 -3.55 7.47 -3.18
CA MET A 73 -4.23 6.21 -3.48
C MET A 73 -4.87 5.65 -2.23
N GLY A 74 -6.11 5.18 -2.35
CA GLY A 74 -6.74 4.30 -1.38
C GLY A 74 -6.72 2.86 -1.87
N VAL A 75 -6.36 1.94 -1.01
CA VAL A 75 -6.29 0.51 -1.34
C VAL A 75 -6.98 -0.31 -0.28
N ARG A 76 -7.70 -1.33 -0.70
CA ARG A 76 -8.40 -2.26 0.18
C ARG A 76 -8.09 -3.68 -0.23
N ASP A 77 -8.00 -4.59 0.73
CA ASP A 77 -7.78 -6.01 0.43
C ASP A 77 -8.91 -6.60 -0.44
N PRO A 78 -8.66 -7.69 -1.18
CA PRO A 78 -9.65 -8.26 -2.11
C PRO A 78 -10.96 -8.69 -1.45
N ASN A 79 -10.96 -9.01 -0.16
CA ASN A 79 -12.14 -9.42 0.60
C ASN A 79 -12.87 -8.24 1.25
N GLY A 80 -12.26 -7.06 1.26
CA GLY A 80 -12.82 -5.85 1.82
C GLY A 80 -13.12 -5.94 3.32
N ILE A 81 -12.28 -6.60 4.09
CA ILE A 81 -12.49 -6.85 5.53
C ILE A 81 -12.31 -5.57 6.32
N ARG A 82 -11.25 -4.80 6.07
CA ARG A 82 -11.03 -3.51 6.70
C ARG A 82 -11.75 -2.41 5.95
N PRO A 83 -12.39 -1.46 6.65
CA PRO A 83 -13.12 -0.39 5.98
C PRO A 83 -12.19 0.59 5.29
N LEU A 84 -12.62 1.09 4.15
CA LEU A 84 -12.05 2.23 3.46
C LEU A 84 -13.17 2.96 2.74
N VAL A 85 -13.28 4.25 2.98
CA VAL A 85 -14.35 5.10 2.44
C VAL A 85 -13.74 6.25 1.67
N ILE A 86 -14.34 6.57 0.53
CA ILE A 86 -14.08 7.81 -0.20
C ILE A 86 -15.26 8.76 0.00
N GLY A 87 -14.96 9.97 0.44
CA GLY A 87 -15.96 11.02 0.61
C GLY A 87 -15.60 12.28 -0.17
N THR A 88 -16.53 13.20 -0.26
CA THR A 88 -16.33 14.49 -0.90
C THR A 88 -16.64 15.64 0.07
N ILE A 89 -15.90 16.74 -0.07
CA ILE A 89 -16.11 17.97 0.69
C ILE A 89 -16.20 19.13 -0.29
N GLY A 90 -17.27 19.92 -0.15
CA GLY A 90 -17.50 21.10 -0.98
C GLY A 90 -17.99 20.75 -2.38
N SER A 91 -18.27 21.77 -3.18
CA SER A 91 -18.83 21.64 -4.53
C SER A 91 -18.03 22.43 -5.57
N ASN A 92 -17.24 23.42 -5.13
CA ASN A 92 -16.45 24.27 -6.05
C ASN A 92 -15.19 24.85 -5.34
N PRO A 93 -14.05 24.18 -5.38
CA PRO A 93 -13.81 22.85 -5.95
C PRO A 93 -14.31 21.73 -5.04
N VAL A 94 -14.59 20.58 -5.65
CA VAL A 94 -14.80 19.32 -4.91
C VAL A 94 -13.46 18.81 -4.42
N ARG A 95 -13.39 18.48 -3.14
CA ARG A 95 -12.24 17.81 -2.52
C ARG A 95 -12.62 16.40 -2.14
N TYR A 96 -11.70 15.46 -2.32
CA TYR A 96 -11.89 14.06 -1.95
C TYR A 96 -11.15 13.72 -0.68
N VAL A 97 -11.74 12.85 0.14
CA VAL A 97 -11.17 12.37 1.39
C VAL A 97 -11.20 10.85 1.38
N LEU A 98 -10.09 10.23 1.76
CA LEU A 98 -9.98 8.80 2.01
C LEU A 98 -9.88 8.54 3.51
N SER A 99 -10.71 7.67 4.01
CA SER A 99 -10.69 7.30 5.43
C SER A 99 -10.97 5.82 5.65
#